data_73b31b0bc779ad8a2b2c183d4b196586
#
_entry.id   73b31b0bc779ad8a2b2c183d4b196586
#
_cell.length_a   1.000
_cell.length_b   1.000
_cell.length_c   1.000
_cell.angle_alpha   90.00
_cell.angle_beta   90.00
_cell.angle_gamma   90.00
#
_symmetry.space_group_name_H-M   'P 1'
#
loop_
_entity.id
_entity.type
_entity.pdbx_description
1 polymer ?
#
loop_
_entity_poly.entity_id
_entity_poly.type
_entity_poly.pdbx_seq_one_letter_code
_entity_poly.pdbx_strand_id
1 'polypeptide(L)'
;MDVAALRKRILRELERPGAAASAAERRAGGDTARQQFARLLDTTIVPLLKQTADILKAEGSLCRVHTPSDHAQLAFDRSPEDFVEIMLDTAMPPRLIGRSSVRNKKSGTLVEDRIIGVGKEIDEINDEDVVGYLLPELRKILK
;
A
#
# COMPACT_ATOMS: atom_id res chain seq x y z
N MET A 1 33.67 18.82 0.76
CA MET A 1 33.63 18.48 2.19
C MET A 1 34.77 17.51 2.51
N ASP A 2 35.47 17.75 3.59
CA ASP A 2 36.53 16.86 4.03
C ASP A 2 35.95 15.53 4.53
N VAL A 3 36.55 14.41 4.10
CA VAL A 3 36.13 13.06 4.48
C VAL A 3 36.19 12.85 5.99
N ALA A 4 37.23 13.39 6.63
CA ALA A 4 37.41 13.29 8.09
C ALA A 4 36.29 14.03 8.84
N ALA A 5 35.87 15.21 8.36
CA ALA A 5 34.79 15.96 8.94
C ALA A 5 33.43 15.25 8.75
N LEU A 6 33.22 14.66 7.59
CA LEU A 6 31.98 13.88 7.30
C LEU A 6 31.94 12.66 8.21
N ARG A 7 33.03 11.93 8.35
CA ARG A 7 33.13 10.76 9.24
C ARG A 7 32.77 11.13 10.68
N LYS A 8 33.33 12.24 11.19
CA LYS A 8 33.02 12.74 12.53
C LYS A 8 31.54 13.01 12.72
N ARG A 9 30.91 13.63 11.74
CA ARG A 9 29.45 13.91 11.80
C ARG A 9 28.63 12.63 11.80
N ILE A 10 28.97 11.67 10.95
CA ILE A 10 28.29 10.38 10.88
C ILE A 10 28.42 9.64 12.22
N LEU A 11 29.64 9.54 12.76
CA LEU A 11 29.88 8.88 14.05
C LEU A 11 29.11 9.57 15.18
N ARG A 12 29.04 10.90 15.16
CA ARG A 12 28.33 11.66 16.17
C ARG A 12 26.82 11.39 16.11
N GLU A 13 26.26 11.26 14.92
CA GLU A 13 24.83 10.90 14.75
C GLU A 13 24.56 9.47 15.22
N LEU A 14 25.49 8.53 14.96
CA LEU A 14 25.36 7.15 15.41
C LEU A 14 25.50 7.01 16.93
N GLU A 15 26.27 7.89 17.57
CA GLU A 15 26.50 7.90 19.01
C GLU A 15 25.47 8.73 19.78
N ARG A 16 24.51 9.35 19.10
CA ARG A 16 23.47 10.15 19.75
C ARG A 16 22.77 9.32 20.83
N PRO A 17 22.58 9.90 22.05
CA PRO A 17 21.77 9.25 23.06
C PRO A 17 20.39 8.94 22.48
N GLY A 18 20.03 7.68 22.43
CA GLY A 18 18.76 7.25 21.86
C GLY A 18 18.82 6.64 20.47
N ALA A 19 20.01 6.47 19.86
CA ALA A 19 20.10 5.78 18.56
C ALA A 19 19.50 4.37 18.65
N ALA A 20 19.76 3.64 19.73
CA ALA A 20 19.14 2.35 20.00
C ALA A 20 17.64 2.49 20.27
N ALA A 21 17.22 3.54 20.99
CA ALA A 21 15.82 3.85 21.23
C ALA A 21 15.11 4.18 19.92
N SER A 22 15.74 4.95 19.01
CA SER A 22 15.17 5.24 17.69
C SER A 22 14.94 3.98 16.85
N ALA A 23 15.87 3.01 16.90
CA ALA A 23 15.68 1.73 16.23
C ALA A 23 14.55 0.92 16.85
N ALA A 24 14.43 0.93 18.19
CA ALA A 24 13.32 0.30 18.90
C ALA A 24 11.99 0.98 18.59
N GLU A 25 11.98 2.31 18.54
CA GLU A 25 10.79 3.10 18.18
C GLU A 25 10.32 2.80 16.76
N ARG A 26 11.24 2.65 15.81
CA ARG A 26 10.89 2.28 14.43
C ARG A 26 10.28 0.89 14.36
N ARG A 27 10.81 -0.08 15.11
CA ARG A 27 10.25 -1.43 15.18
C ARG A 27 8.87 -1.44 15.81
N ALA A 28 8.72 -0.72 16.93
CA ALA A 28 7.43 -0.57 17.60
C ALA A 28 6.41 0.12 16.69
N GLY A 29 6.83 1.18 15.97
CA GLY A 29 5.98 1.86 14.99
C GLY A 29 5.57 0.95 13.84
N GLY A 30 6.47 0.09 13.35
CA GLY A 30 6.17 -0.90 12.34
C GLY A 30 5.17 -1.95 12.82
N ASP A 31 5.33 -2.43 14.05
CA ASP A 31 4.40 -3.40 14.65
C ASP A 31 3.02 -2.79 14.87
N THR A 32 2.97 -1.54 15.34
CA THR A 32 1.72 -0.79 15.50
C THR A 32 1.03 -0.60 14.14
N ALA A 33 1.79 -0.21 13.11
CA ALA A 33 1.27 -0.04 11.77
C ALA A 33 0.72 -1.35 11.19
N ARG A 34 1.38 -2.49 11.44
CA ARG A 34 0.88 -3.80 11.01
C ARG A 34 -0.42 -4.16 11.69
N GLN A 35 -0.57 -3.88 12.98
CA GLN A 35 -1.81 -4.11 13.71
C GLN A 35 -2.94 -3.22 13.18
N GLN A 36 -2.65 -1.95 12.96
CA GLN A 36 -3.61 -1.00 12.39
C GLN A 36 -4.01 -1.40 10.98
N PHE A 37 -3.06 -1.85 10.16
CA PHE A 37 -3.32 -2.31 8.81
C PHE A 37 -4.17 -3.59 8.80
N ALA A 38 -3.88 -4.55 9.67
CA ALA A 38 -4.66 -5.77 9.78
C ALA A 38 -6.13 -5.45 10.11
N ARG A 39 -6.34 -4.51 11.01
CA ARG A 39 -7.69 -4.03 11.36
C ARG A 39 -8.35 -3.35 10.17
N LEU A 40 -7.62 -2.49 9.47
CA LEU A 40 -8.11 -1.78 8.29
C LEU A 40 -8.47 -2.75 7.16
N LEU A 41 -7.67 -3.80 6.96
CA LEU A 41 -7.98 -4.87 6.00
C LEU A 41 -9.32 -5.51 6.32
N ASP A 42 -9.52 -5.93 7.57
CA ASP A 42 -10.72 -6.66 7.97
C ASP A 42 -11.97 -5.78 7.97
N THR A 43 -11.87 -4.52 8.38
CA THR A 43 -13.02 -3.65 8.59
C THR A 43 -13.38 -2.80 7.38
N THR A 44 -12.41 -2.47 6.54
CA THR A 44 -12.59 -1.49 5.45
C THR A 44 -12.18 -2.03 4.10
N ILE A 45 -10.93 -2.47 3.95
CA ILE A 45 -10.36 -2.79 2.63
C ILE A 45 -11.02 -4.03 2.02
N VAL A 46 -11.03 -5.15 2.73
CA VAL A 46 -11.56 -6.42 2.21
C VAL A 46 -13.06 -6.32 1.93
N PRO A 47 -13.89 -5.79 2.85
CA PRO A 47 -15.31 -5.60 2.54
C PRO A 47 -15.55 -4.71 1.32
N LEU A 48 -14.77 -3.62 1.18
CA LEU A 48 -14.90 -2.70 0.05
C LEU A 48 -14.51 -3.38 -1.27
N LEU A 49 -13.42 -4.15 -1.28
CA LEU A 49 -13.00 -4.90 -2.47
C LEU A 49 -14.02 -5.96 -2.86
N LYS A 50 -14.64 -6.64 -1.88
CA LYS A 50 -15.70 -7.62 -2.15
C LYS A 50 -16.94 -6.96 -2.74
N GLN A 51 -17.35 -5.81 -2.21
CA GLN A 51 -18.45 -5.04 -2.77
C GLN A 51 -18.14 -4.59 -4.20
N THR A 52 -16.91 -4.12 -4.43
CA THR A 52 -16.45 -3.73 -5.77
C THR A 52 -16.50 -4.91 -6.73
N ALA A 53 -16.03 -6.07 -6.32
CA ALA A 53 -16.06 -7.28 -7.13
C ALA A 53 -17.49 -7.67 -7.51
N ASP A 54 -18.43 -7.59 -6.56
CA ASP A 54 -19.84 -7.91 -6.79
C ASP A 54 -20.48 -6.93 -7.79
N ILE A 55 -20.21 -5.65 -7.64
CA ILE A 55 -20.70 -4.61 -8.54
C ILE A 55 -20.16 -4.84 -9.96
N LEU A 56 -18.86 -5.07 -10.10
CA LEU A 56 -18.22 -5.29 -11.39
C LEU A 56 -18.72 -6.58 -12.06
N LYS A 57 -18.94 -7.63 -11.28
CA LYS A 57 -19.52 -8.87 -11.79
C LYS A 57 -20.91 -8.64 -12.39
N ALA A 58 -21.75 -7.84 -11.71
CA ALA A 58 -23.06 -7.47 -12.21
C ALA A 58 -22.98 -6.67 -13.52
N GLU A 59 -21.90 -5.91 -13.73
CA GLU A 59 -21.65 -5.14 -14.95
C GLU A 59 -20.88 -5.94 -16.01
N GLY A 60 -20.64 -7.22 -15.79
CA GLY A 60 -19.99 -8.10 -16.76
C GLY A 60 -18.48 -8.24 -16.63
N SER A 61 -17.87 -7.64 -15.62
CA SER A 61 -16.43 -7.74 -15.38
C SER A 61 -16.15 -8.67 -14.22
N LEU A 62 -15.59 -9.85 -14.52
CA LEU A 62 -15.29 -10.85 -13.49
C LEU A 62 -13.96 -10.52 -12.81
N CYS A 63 -14.00 -10.51 -11.50
CA CYS A 63 -12.80 -10.31 -10.68
C CYS A 63 -12.94 -11.04 -9.35
N ARG A 64 -11.80 -11.27 -8.69
CA ARG A 64 -11.73 -12.01 -7.44
C ARG A 64 -10.91 -11.24 -6.42
N VAL A 65 -11.33 -11.36 -5.16
CA VAL A 65 -10.58 -10.79 -4.03
C VAL A 65 -9.69 -11.88 -3.45
N HIS A 66 -8.38 -11.62 -3.41
CA HIS A 66 -7.40 -12.46 -2.76
C HIS A 66 -6.90 -11.75 -1.52
N THR A 67 -6.85 -12.46 -0.40
CA THR A 67 -6.40 -11.91 0.88
C THR A 67 -5.25 -12.75 1.44
N PRO A 68 -4.04 -12.66 0.86
CA PRO A 68 -2.87 -13.22 1.51
C PRO A 68 -2.67 -12.57 2.89
N SER A 69 -1.80 -13.13 3.71
CA SER A 69 -1.69 -12.75 5.12
C SER A 69 -1.38 -11.27 5.37
N ASP A 70 -0.80 -10.57 4.40
CA ASP A 70 -0.24 -9.22 4.61
C ASP A 70 -0.71 -8.17 3.61
N HIS A 71 -1.65 -8.50 2.72
CA HIS A 71 -2.20 -7.52 1.79
C HIS A 71 -3.55 -7.98 1.23
N ALA A 72 -4.19 -7.15 0.41
CA ALA A 72 -5.41 -7.51 -0.30
C ALA A 72 -5.23 -7.22 -1.78
N GLN A 73 -5.78 -8.08 -2.63
CA GLN A 73 -5.69 -7.97 -4.07
C GLN A 73 -7.06 -8.14 -4.72
N LEU A 74 -7.37 -7.28 -5.67
CA LEU A 74 -8.50 -7.44 -6.58
C LEU A 74 -7.92 -7.86 -7.94
N ALA A 75 -8.10 -9.13 -8.30
CA ALA A 75 -7.56 -9.71 -9.53
C ALA A 75 -8.67 -9.85 -10.58
N PHE A 76 -8.37 -9.44 -11.81
CA PHE A 76 -9.32 -9.50 -12.92
C PHE A 76 -9.11 -10.76 -13.74
N ASP A 77 -10.21 -11.43 -14.10
CA ASP A 77 -10.16 -12.70 -14.82
C ASP A 77 -9.66 -12.56 -16.27
N ARG A 78 -9.76 -11.36 -16.84
CA ARG A 78 -9.33 -11.10 -18.23
C ARG A 78 -7.82 -11.30 -18.45
N SER A 79 -7.00 -11.09 -17.42
CA SER A 79 -5.55 -11.29 -17.48
C SER A 79 -4.98 -11.38 -16.06
N PRO A 80 -4.03 -12.30 -15.80
CA PRO A 80 -3.36 -12.35 -14.49
C PRO A 80 -2.50 -11.12 -14.22
N GLU A 81 -2.21 -10.30 -15.23
CA GLU A 81 -1.46 -9.05 -15.09
C GLU A 81 -2.34 -7.86 -14.77
N ASP A 82 -3.67 -8.02 -14.80
CA ASP A 82 -4.64 -6.98 -14.44
C ASP A 82 -5.08 -7.16 -13.00
N PHE A 83 -4.56 -6.33 -12.10
CA PHE A 83 -4.92 -6.37 -10.69
C PHE A 83 -4.67 -5.05 -9.98
N VAL A 84 -5.28 -4.91 -8.84
CA VAL A 84 -5.03 -3.83 -7.89
C VAL A 84 -4.69 -4.47 -6.54
N GLU A 85 -3.60 -4.04 -5.92
CA GLU A 85 -3.18 -4.50 -4.59
C GLU A 85 -3.15 -3.35 -3.62
N ILE A 86 -3.47 -3.64 -2.36
CA ILE A 86 -3.32 -2.68 -1.26
C ILE A 86 -2.44 -3.33 -0.21
N MET A 87 -1.33 -2.70 0.11
CA MET A 87 -0.31 -3.23 1.00
C MET A 87 0.23 -2.16 1.94
N LEU A 88 0.88 -2.60 2.99
CA LEU A 88 1.52 -1.71 3.95
C LEU A 88 3.01 -1.60 3.62
N ASP A 89 3.49 -0.35 3.54
CA ASP A 89 4.91 -0.04 3.55
C ASP A 89 5.29 0.34 4.98
N THR A 90 6.13 -0.47 5.62
CA THR A 90 6.57 -0.26 7.00
C THR A 90 7.75 0.69 7.14
N ALA A 91 8.22 1.29 6.05
CA ALA A 91 9.19 2.37 6.12
C ALA A 91 8.65 3.52 6.99
N MET A 92 9.55 4.31 7.55
CA MET A 92 9.15 5.40 8.44
C MET A 92 9.02 6.72 7.67
N PRO A 93 7.85 7.36 7.72
CA PRO A 93 6.61 6.92 8.38
C PRO A 93 5.92 5.78 7.61
N PRO A 94 5.18 4.88 8.30
CA PRO A 94 4.41 3.83 7.63
C PRO A 94 3.35 4.41 6.71
N ARG A 95 3.16 3.78 5.55
CA ARG A 95 2.23 4.26 4.53
C ARG A 95 1.44 3.12 3.93
N LEU A 96 0.22 3.42 3.50
CA LEU A 96 -0.57 2.49 2.72
C LEU A 96 -0.26 2.70 1.25
N ILE A 97 0.14 1.63 0.56
CA ILE A 97 0.51 1.67 -0.85
C ILE A 97 -0.53 0.89 -1.66
N GLY A 98 -1.03 1.52 -2.71
CA GLY A 98 -1.81 0.84 -3.73
C GLY A 98 -0.93 0.59 -4.95
N ARG A 99 -0.94 -0.65 -5.43
CA ARG A 99 -0.24 -1.04 -6.66
C ARG A 99 -1.25 -1.49 -7.68
N SER A 100 -1.23 -0.89 -8.85
CA SER A 100 -2.04 -1.32 -9.99
C SER A 100 -1.15 -1.90 -11.08
N SER A 101 -1.60 -2.99 -11.69
CA SER A 101 -0.95 -3.62 -12.83
C SER A 101 -1.99 -3.71 -13.94
N VAL A 102 -1.62 -3.25 -15.14
CA VAL A 102 -2.51 -3.25 -16.30
C VAL A 102 -1.74 -3.74 -17.50
N ARG A 103 -2.27 -4.75 -18.18
CA ARG A 103 -1.70 -5.23 -19.42
C ARG A 103 -2.17 -4.37 -20.57
N ASN A 104 -1.23 -3.80 -21.31
CA ASN A 104 -1.49 -3.05 -22.55
C ASN A 104 -0.90 -3.84 -23.72
N LYS A 105 -1.72 -4.12 -24.73
CA LYS A 105 -1.30 -4.90 -25.90
C LYS A 105 -0.13 -4.27 -26.67
N LYS A 106 0.01 -2.93 -26.59
CA LYS A 106 1.06 -2.19 -27.33
C LYS A 106 2.35 -2.03 -26.53
N SER A 107 2.27 -1.83 -25.22
CA SER A 107 3.41 -1.45 -24.39
C SER A 107 3.76 -2.46 -23.30
N GLY A 108 3.08 -3.61 -23.27
CA GLY A 108 3.29 -4.62 -22.23
C GLY A 108 2.55 -4.28 -20.95
N THR A 109 3.06 -4.75 -19.81
CA THR A 109 2.44 -4.54 -18.50
C THR A 109 2.95 -3.25 -17.88
N LEU A 110 2.01 -2.39 -17.45
CA LEU A 110 2.32 -1.16 -16.72
C LEU A 110 1.97 -1.36 -15.25
N VAL A 111 2.94 -1.15 -14.38
CA VAL A 111 2.75 -1.24 -12.91
C VAL A 111 2.98 0.15 -12.32
N GLU A 112 2.03 0.61 -11.51
CA GLU A 112 2.12 1.91 -10.84
C GLU A 112 1.82 1.77 -9.36
N ASP A 113 2.63 2.43 -8.52
CA ASP A 113 2.42 2.51 -7.08
C ASP A 113 1.98 3.93 -6.70
N ARG A 114 0.97 4.01 -5.83
CA ARG A 114 0.48 5.29 -5.30
C ARG A 114 0.23 5.16 -3.80
N ILE A 115 0.43 6.26 -3.09
CA ILE A 115 0.14 6.32 -1.66
C ILE A 115 -1.36 6.55 -1.48
N ILE A 116 -1.98 5.74 -0.60
CA ILE A 116 -3.38 5.88 -0.22
C ILE A 116 -3.45 6.68 1.07
N GLY A 117 -4.29 7.71 1.13
CA GLY A 117 -4.42 8.55 2.31
C GLY A 117 -3.18 9.37 2.60
N VAL A 118 -2.72 10.15 1.61
CA VAL A 118 -1.53 11.00 1.75
C VAL A 118 -1.66 11.91 2.96
N GLY A 119 -0.64 11.92 3.82
CA GLY A 119 -0.60 12.74 5.03
C GLY A 119 -1.40 12.19 6.20
N LYS A 120 -2.01 11.01 6.06
CA LYS A 120 -2.77 10.37 7.15
C LYS A 120 -1.99 9.25 7.81
N GLU A 121 -2.23 9.05 9.09
CA GLU A 121 -1.80 7.84 9.79
C GLU A 121 -2.63 6.64 9.29
N ILE A 122 -2.11 5.44 9.48
CA ILE A 122 -2.81 4.21 9.00
C ILE A 122 -4.21 4.10 9.61
N ASP A 123 -4.36 4.40 10.90
CA ASP A 123 -5.66 4.31 11.60
C ASP A 123 -6.64 5.42 11.23
N GLU A 124 -6.18 6.46 10.54
CA GLU A 124 -7.03 7.55 10.05
C GLU A 124 -7.57 7.31 8.64
N ILE A 125 -7.06 6.30 7.95
CA ILE A 125 -7.51 5.97 6.59
C ILE A 125 -8.91 5.36 6.66
N ASN A 126 -9.79 5.83 5.79
CA ASN A 126 -11.19 5.41 5.74
C ASN A 126 -11.55 4.88 4.34
N ASP A 127 -12.81 4.48 4.18
CA ASP A 127 -13.33 3.97 2.92
C ASP A 127 -13.24 4.99 1.78
N GLU A 128 -13.43 6.27 2.05
CA GLU A 128 -13.29 7.35 1.05
C GLU A 128 -11.87 7.40 0.47
N ASP A 129 -10.86 7.23 1.30
CA ASP A 129 -9.46 7.22 0.86
C ASP A 129 -9.21 6.03 -0.07
N VAL A 130 -9.74 4.87 0.26
CA VAL A 130 -9.58 3.64 -0.54
C VAL A 130 -10.36 3.76 -1.85
N VAL A 131 -11.58 4.26 -1.82
CA VAL A 131 -12.38 4.50 -3.03
C VAL A 131 -11.71 5.52 -3.93
N GLY A 132 -11.17 6.60 -3.37
CA GLY A 132 -10.44 7.62 -4.12
C GLY A 132 -9.22 7.07 -4.84
N TYR A 133 -8.60 6.04 -4.29
CA TYR A 133 -7.53 5.31 -4.97
C TYR A 133 -8.07 4.37 -6.04
N LEU A 134 -9.09 3.56 -5.70
CA LEU A 134 -9.60 2.50 -6.57
C LEU A 134 -10.21 3.03 -7.88
N LEU A 135 -11.02 4.06 -7.82
CA LEU A 135 -11.78 4.51 -9.00
C LEU A 135 -10.91 4.85 -10.20
N PRO A 136 -9.82 5.65 -10.07
CA PRO A 136 -8.94 5.90 -11.21
C PRO A 136 -8.26 4.64 -11.73
N GLU A 137 -7.87 3.73 -10.83
CA GLU A 137 -7.18 2.50 -11.21
C GLU A 137 -8.12 1.53 -11.93
N LEU A 138 -9.37 1.40 -11.47
CA LEU A 138 -10.39 0.60 -12.15
C LEU A 138 -10.66 1.13 -13.57
N ARG A 139 -10.66 2.44 -13.74
CA ARG A 139 -10.85 3.06 -15.05
C ARG A 139 -9.75 2.65 -16.04
N LYS A 140 -8.50 2.54 -15.57
CA LYS A 140 -7.38 2.09 -16.39
C LYS A 140 -7.52 0.64 -16.82
N ILE A 141 -7.97 -0.22 -15.91
CA ILE A 141 -8.07 -1.66 -16.14
C ILE A 141 -9.28 -1.99 -17.04
N LEU A 142 -10.41 -1.32 -16.81
CA LEU A 142 -11.69 -1.62 -17.47
C LEU A 142 -11.86 -0.92 -18.82
N LYS A 143 -10.90 -0.14 -19.23
CA LYS A 143 -10.96 0.57 -20.49
C LYS A 143 -10.76 -0.33 -21.70
#